data_6bdc69ced2c54616e32d9e228e772b13
#
_entry.id   6bdc69ced2c54616e32d9e228e772b13
#
_cell.length_a   1.000
_cell.length_b   1.000
_cell.length_c   1.000
_cell.angle_alpha   90.00
_cell.angle_beta   90.00
_cell.angle_gamma   90.00
#
_symmetry.space_group_name_H-M   'P 1'
#
loop_
_entity.id
_entity.type
_entity.pdbx_description
1 polymer ?
#
loop_
_entity_poly.entity_id
_entity_poly.type
_entity_poly.pdbx_seq_one_letter_code
_entity_poly.pdbx_strand_id
1 'polypeptide(L)'
;NYFGPQRQGRSGTNFQLGAELLQDAARRNKMPRNKRIWFMNAYQSHVFNRIVAKRIESIDRVFLGDWAMKSDNGACFPVEQPEVEQPRADRFEISPTGPLFGSRAPWATGVPGDIEQAVVAELGTTPELLSKAGAECGFRGERRALRVRLNELSWSLEGTVLTLGFWLPPGSYATSVLREVVKKSD
;
A
#
# COMPACT_ATOMS: atom_id res chain seq x y z
N ASN A 1 -6.66 -0.02 -2.94
CA ASN A 1 -6.39 -0.71 -1.67
C ASN A 1 -5.59 0.17 -0.69
N TYR A 2 -5.97 1.44 -0.59
CA TYR A 2 -5.37 2.39 0.35
C TYR A 2 -5.46 1.89 1.80
N PHE A 3 -4.45 2.21 2.59
CA PHE A 3 -4.59 2.19 4.04
C PHE A 3 -5.49 3.34 4.49
N GLY A 4 -6.46 3.02 5.33
CA GLY A 4 -7.44 3.99 5.82
C GLY A 4 -6.86 4.99 6.83
N PRO A 5 -7.57 6.12 7.09
CA PRO A 5 -7.11 7.18 8.00
C PRO A 5 -6.86 6.69 9.43
N GLN A 6 -7.53 5.64 9.88
CA GLN A 6 -7.29 5.04 11.20
C GLN A 6 -5.84 4.59 11.42
N ARG A 7 -5.08 4.31 10.33
CA ARG A 7 -3.66 3.98 10.41
C ARG A 7 -2.82 5.20 10.83
N GLN A 8 -3.33 6.40 10.61
CA GLN A 8 -2.63 7.65 10.86
C GLN A 8 -2.93 8.26 12.24
N GLY A 9 -3.71 7.57 13.08
CA GLY A 9 -4.11 8.04 14.40
C GLY A 9 -5.18 9.14 14.36
N ARG A 10 -5.59 9.64 15.54
CA ARG A 10 -6.66 10.63 15.66
C ARG A 10 -6.35 11.95 14.96
N SER A 11 -5.09 12.40 15.03
CA SER A 11 -4.62 13.64 14.39
C SER A 11 -4.27 13.48 12.90
N GLY A 12 -4.25 12.25 12.38
CA GLY A 12 -3.80 11.99 11.01
C GLY A 12 -2.28 12.15 10.77
N THR A 13 -1.48 12.31 11.81
CA THR A 13 -0.06 12.75 11.72
C THR A 13 0.97 11.69 12.09
N ASN A 14 0.56 10.46 12.38
CA ASN A 14 1.49 9.40 12.79
C ASN A 14 2.61 9.15 11.75
N PHE A 15 2.32 9.34 10.47
CA PHE A 15 3.33 9.19 9.42
C PHE A 15 4.44 10.24 9.50
N GLN A 16 4.14 11.46 9.99
CA GLN A 16 5.15 12.52 10.17
C GLN A 16 6.16 12.10 11.24
N LEU A 17 5.66 11.59 12.38
CA LEU A 17 6.53 11.01 13.40
C LEU A 17 7.33 9.81 12.87
N GLY A 18 6.73 8.98 12.02
CA GLY A 18 7.43 7.91 11.33
C GLY A 18 8.55 8.41 10.42
N ALA A 19 8.31 9.51 9.67
CA ALA A 19 9.32 10.15 8.83
C ALA A 19 10.48 10.72 9.66
N GLU A 20 10.20 11.39 10.79
CA GLU A 20 11.24 11.86 11.72
C GLU A 20 12.07 10.71 12.26
N LEU A 21 11.43 9.61 12.67
CA LEU A 21 12.13 8.41 13.15
C LEU A 21 12.94 7.72 12.07
N LEU A 22 12.56 7.84 10.80
CA LEU A 22 13.35 7.33 9.68
C LEU A 22 14.70 8.02 9.61
N GLN A 23 14.71 9.35 9.75
CA GLN A 23 15.92 10.18 9.64
C GLN A 23 16.77 10.16 10.92
N ASP A 24 16.17 9.97 12.09
CA ASP A 24 16.87 9.98 13.38
C ASP A 24 16.93 8.58 14.00
N ALA A 25 17.97 7.83 13.66
CA ALA A 25 18.20 6.48 14.19
C ALA A 25 18.40 6.48 15.73
N ALA A 26 19.02 7.51 16.30
CA ALA A 26 19.25 7.60 17.74
C ALA A 26 17.94 7.77 18.51
N ARG A 27 17.05 8.67 18.04
CA ARG A 27 15.70 8.85 18.59
C ARG A 27 14.86 7.58 18.38
N ARG A 28 14.95 6.96 17.19
CA ARG A 28 14.24 5.71 16.88
C ARG A 28 14.60 4.60 17.85
N ASN A 29 15.89 4.43 18.15
CA ASN A 29 16.37 3.36 19.03
C ASN A 29 16.07 3.60 20.51
N LYS A 30 15.94 4.86 20.94
CA LYS A 30 15.54 5.22 22.31
C LYS A 30 14.02 5.10 22.54
N MET A 31 13.21 5.07 21.48
CA MET A 31 11.76 4.98 21.60
C MET A 31 11.32 3.57 22.01
N PRO A 32 10.33 3.43 22.90
CA PRO A 32 9.74 2.12 23.21
C PRO A 32 9.30 1.37 21.95
N ARG A 33 9.64 0.08 21.86
CA ARG A 33 9.47 -0.75 20.65
C ARG A 33 8.07 -0.65 20.05
N ASN A 34 7.02 -0.73 20.87
CA ASN A 34 5.63 -0.69 20.36
C ASN A 34 5.29 0.64 19.72
N LYS A 35 5.69 1.78 20.30
CA LYS A 35 5.48 3.12 19.71
C LYS A 35 6.26 3.28 18.42
N ARG A 36 7.52 2.85 18.40
CA ARG A 36 8.38 2.87 17.21
C ARG A 36 7.76 2.10 16.07
N ILE A 37 7.33 0.85 16.29
CA ILE A 37 6.67 0.02 15.30
C ILE A 37 5.38 0.70 14.79
N TRP A 38 4.60 1.31 15.66
CA TRP A 38 3.36 1.96 15.30
C TRP A 38 3.57 3.13 14.34
N PHE A 39 4.48 4.05 14.65
CA PHE A 39 4.80 5.19 13.80
C PHE A 39 5.46 4.77 12.48
N MET A 40 6.36 3.80 12.52
CA MET A 40 7.00 3.29 11.31
C MET A 40 6.00 2.56 10.41
N ASN A 41 5.03 1.83 10.96
CA ASN A 41 3.93 1.25 10.18
C ASN A 41 3.03 2.33 9.54
N ALA A 42 2.78 3.43 10.24
CA ALA A 42 2.03 4.55 9.68
C ALA A 42 2.78 5.19 8.50
N TYR A 43 4.10 5.35 8.62
CA TYR A 43 4.93 5.86 7.53
C TYR A 43 5.01 4.87 6.35
N GLN A 44 5.19 3.57 6.60
CA GLN A 44 5.14 2.53 5.58
C GLN A 44 3.82 2.59 4.79
N SER A 45 2.70 2.75 5.49
CA SER A 45 1.37 2.89 4.89
C SER A 45 1.24 4.19 4.09
N HIS A 46 1.87 5.28 4.52
CA HIS A 46 1.90 6.54 3.80
C HIS A 46 2.66 6.41 2.47
N VAL A 47 3.86 5.82 2.50
CA VAL A 47 4.65 5.55 1.28
C VAL A 47 3.83 4.72 0.29
N PHE A 48 3.22 3.62 0.75
CA PHE A 48 2.36 2.78 -0.08
C PHE A 48 1.20 3.57 -0.69
N ASN A 49 0.49 4.36 0.11
CA ASN A 49 -0.64 5.17 -0.37
C ASN A 49 -0.22 6.18 -1.44
N ARG A 50 0.98 6.77 -1.33
CA ARG A 50 1.53 7.67 -2.36
C ARG A 50 1.80 6.92 -3.68
N ILE A 51 2.31 5.69 -3.61
CA ILE A 51 2.52 4.84 -4.79
C ILE A 51 1.17 4.47 -5.43
N VAL A 52 0.15 4.10 -4.64
CA VAL A 52 -1.21 3.84 -5.15
C VAL A 52 -1.74 5.07 -5.88
N ALA A 53 -1.59 6.27 -5.30
CA ALA A 53 -2.04 7.52 -5.93
C ALA A 53 -1.38 7.77 -7.29
N LYS A 54 -0.07 7.53 -7.42
CA LYS A 54 0.67 7.66 -8.70
C LYS A 54 0.25 6.61 -9.73
N ARG A 55 -0.25 5.47 -9.28
CA ARG A 55 -0.70 4.35 -10.13
C ARG A 55 -2.20 4.33 -10.37
N ILE A 56 -2.97 5.31 -9.88
CA ILE A 56 -4.44 5.24 -9.87
C ILE A 56 -5.05 5.07 -11.26
N GLU A 57 -4.51 5.74 -12.28
CA GLU A 57 -5.00 5.66 -13.66
C GLU A 57 -4.60 4.37 -14.39
N SER A 58 -3.66 3.63 -13.82
CA SER A 58 -3.16 2.35 -14.36
C SER A 58 -3.14 1.25 -13.30
N ILE A 59 -4.05 1.35 -12.32
CA ILE A 59 -4.06 0.45 -11.17
C ILE A 59 -4.43 -1.00 -11.53
N ASP A 60 -5.03 -1.20 -12.67
CA ASP A 60 -5.42 -2.48 -13.27
C ASP A 60 -4.40 -3.04 -14.26
N ARG A 61 -3.39 -2.23 -14.64
CA ARG A 61 -2.37 -2.63 -15.61
C ARG A 61 -1.14 -3.21 -14.92
N VAL A 62 -0.61 -4.27 -15.50
CA VAL A 62 0.69 -4.83 -15.16
C VAL A 62 1.73 -4.38 -16.21
N PHE A 63 2.90 -4.00 -15.75
CA PHE A 63 4.01 -3.55 -16.60
C PHE A 63 5.20 -4.50 -16.45
N LEU A 64 6.09 -4.49 -17.43
CA LEU A 64 7.38 -5.15 -17.29
C LEU A 64 8.12 -4.63 -16.05
N GLY A 65 8.57 -5.53 -15.20
CA GLY A 65 9.25 -5.21 -13.95
C GLY A 65 8.33 -4.94 -12.75
N ASP A 66 7.00 -5.00 -12.93
CA ASP A 66 6.06 -5.04 -11.79
C ASP A 66 6.27 -6.29 -10.94
N TRP A 67 5.81 -6.23 -9.71
CA TRP A 67 5.53 -7.40 -8.90
C TRP A 67 4.01 -7.59 -8.83
N ALA A 68 3.54 -8.75 -9.23
CA ALA A 68 2.13 -9.11 -9.14
C ALA A 68 1.88 -10.10 -8.00
N MET A 69 0.72 -9.98 -7.37
CA MET A 69 0.24 -10.86 -6.29
C MET A 69 -0.91 -11.71 -6.80
N LYS A 70 -0.82 -13.01 -6.58
CA LYS A 70 -1.91 -13.95 -6.87
C LYS A 70 -3.04 -13.79 -5.86
N SER A 71 -4.28 -13.77 -6.35
CA SER A 71 -5.46 -13.54 -5.51
C SER A 71 -5.86 -14.73 -4.65
N ASP A 72 -5.45 -15.96 -5.05
CA ASP A 72 -5.79 -17.21 -4.38
C ASP A 72 -4.95 -17.47 -3.12
N ASN A 73 -3.65 -17.15 -3.18
CA ASN A 73 -2.70 -17.53 -2.13
C ASN A 73 -1.77 -16.40 -1.67
N GLY A 74 -1.88 -15.20 -2.27
CA GLY A 74 -1.06 -14.03 -1.92
C GLY A 74 0.41 -14.12 -2.35
N ALA A 75 0.81 -15.15 -3.10
CA ALA A 75 2.17 -15.26 -3.60
C ALA A 75 2.50 -14.16 -4.60
N CYS A 76 3.67 -13.54 -4.43
CA CYS A 76 4.15 -12.49 -5.32
C CYS A 76 5.21 -13.02 -6.28
N PHE A 77 5.19 -12.52 -7.51
CA PHE A 77 6.14 -12.88 -8.56
C PHE A 77 6.45 -11.66 -9.46
N PRO A 78 7.64 -11.59 -10.07
CA PRO A 78 7.98 -10.53 -11.02
C PRO A 78 7.23 -10.74 -12.34
N VAL A 79 6.75 -9.65 -12.94
CA VAL A 79 6.11 -9.63 -14.26
C VAL A 79 7.19 -9.46 -15.32
N GLU A 80 7.44 -10.54 -16.08
CA GLU A 80 8.42 -10.57 -17.16
C GLU A 80 7.75 -10.46 -18.55
N GLN A 81 6.48 -10.82 -18.66
CA GLN A 81 5.69 -10.79 -19.91
C GLN A 81 4.32 -10.15 -19.62
N PRO A 82 4.22 -8.83 -19.65
CA PRO A 82 2.97 -8.12 -19.34
C PRO A 82 1.79 -8.54 -20.21
N GLU A 83 2.02 -8.84 -21.47
CA GLU A 83 1.00 -9.28 -22.43
C GLU A 83 0.36 -10.64 -22.04
N VAL A 84 1.12 -11.50 -21.37
CA VAL A 84 0.63 -12.79 -20.84
C VAL A 84 -0.12 -12.59 -19.53
N GLU A 85 0.37 -11.68 -18.69
CA GLU A 85 -0.16 -11.47 -17.35
C GLU A 85 -1.35 -10.52 -17.31
N GLN A 86 -1.49 -9.60 -18.29
CA GLN A 86 -2.60 -8.63 -18.31
C GLN A 86 -3.97 -9.29 -18.33
N PRO A 87 -4.25 -10.33 -19.16
CA PRO A 87 -5.55 -11.01 -19.11
C PRO A 87 -5.89 -11.63 -17.75
N ARG A 88 -4.89 -12.04 -16.98
CA ARG A 88 -5.06 -12.53 -15.61
C ARG A 88 -5.38 -11.40 -14.64
N ALA A 89 -4.73 -10.24 -14.83
CA ALA A 89 -5.03 -9.04 -14.07
C ALA A 89 -6.47 -8.56 -14.35
N ASP A 90 -6.92 -8.58 -15.60
CA ASP A 90 -8.28 -8.19 -15.99
C ASP A 90 -9.35 -9.05 -15.30
N ARG A 91 -9.06 -10.33 -15.07
CA ARG A 91 -9.94 -11.26 -14.33
C ARG A 91 -9.74 -11.22 -12.80
N PHE A 92 -8.88 -10.34 -12.28
CA PHE A 92 -8.52 -10.30 -10.86
C PHE A 92 -7.90 -11.60 -10.32
N GLU A 93 -7.32 -12.44 -11.17
CA GLU A 93 -6.51 -13.58 -10.73
C GLU A 93 -5.19 -13.14 -10.12
N ILE A 94 -4.69 -11.99 -10.59
CA ILE A 94 -3.54 -11.29 -10.04
C ILE A 94 -3.83 -9.79 -9.91
N SER A 95 -3.01 -9.11 -9.12
CA SER A 95 -3.03 -7.64 -9.02
C SER A 95 -1.60 -7.10 -8.97
N PRO A 96 -1.30 -5.96 -9.64
CA PRO A 96 -0.04 -5.26 -9.42
C PRO A 96 0.08 -4.84 -7.96
N THR A 97 1.33 -4.69 -7.49
CA THR A 97 1.61 -4.46 -6.07
C THR A 97 2.50 -3.24 -5.86
N GLY A 98 2.50 -2.73 -4.63
CA GLY A 98 3.48 -1.76 -4.14
C GLY A 98 4.24 -2.31 -2.93
N PRO A 99 5.43 -1.78 -2.62
CA PRO A 99 6.25 -2.25 -1.52
C PRO A 99 5.71 -1.78 -0.17
N LEU A 100 5.70 -2.68 0.80
CA LEU A 100 5.73 -2.38 2.23
C LEU A 100 7.17 -2.58 2.68
N PHE A 101 7.93 -1.51 2.81
CA PHE A 101 9.37 -1.57 2.99
C PHE A 101 9.80 -2.36 4.23
N GLY A 102 10.97 -3.00 4.14
CA GLY A 102 11.57 -3.80 5.20
C GLY A 102 12.82 -4.50 4.66
N SER A 103 13.39 -5.42 5.43
CA SER A 103 14.67 -6.07 5.10
C SER A 103 14.67 -6.91 3.80
N ARG A 104 13.51 -7.30 3.30
CA ARG A 104 13.35 -8.24 2.17
C ARG A 104 12.31 -7.84 1.13
N ALA A 105 11.67 -6.67 1.26
CA ALA A 105 10.70 -6.22 0.26
C ALA A 105 11.43 -5.95 -1.06
N PRO A 106 11.11 -6.67 -2.14
CA PRO A 106 11.68 -6.34 -3.44
C PRO A 106 11.07 -5.03 -3.94
N TRP A 107 11.89 -4.22 -4.62
CA TRP A 107 11.44 -3.06 -5.37
C TRP A 107 11.16 -3.47 -6.81
N ALA A 108 10.20 -2.80 -7.45
CA ALA A 108 9.93 -3.00 -8.86
C ALA A 108 11.07 -2.43 -9.73
N THR A 109 11.07 -2.79 -11.01
CA THR A 109 12.02 -2.26 -12.02
C THR A 109 11.24 -1.65 -13.18
N GLY A 110 11.91 -0.96 -14.10
CA GLY A 110 11.26 -0.27 -15.21
C GLY A 110 10.24 0.77 -14.74
N VAL A 111 9.18 0.98 -15.51
CA VAL A 111 8.16 2.01 -15.23
C VAL A 111 7.59 1.95 -13.80
N PRO A 112 7.16 0.79 -13.26
CA PRO A 112 6.69 0.74 -11.87
C PRO A 112 7.80 1.04 -10.87
N GLY A 113 9.03 0.62 -11.14
CA GLY A 113 10.19 0.93 -10.30
C GLY A 113 10.50 2.42 -10.28
N ASP A 114 10.43 3.09 -11.42
CA ASP A 114 10.62 4.54 -11.52
C ASP A 114 9.56 5.31 -10.70
N ILE A 115 8.32 4.84 -10.70
CA ILE A 115 7.24 5.41 -9.88
C ILE A 115 7.52 5.20 -8.39
N GLU A 116 7.95 4.01 -7.99
CA GLU A 116 8.29 3.71 -6.59
C GLU A 116 9.45 4.59 -6.11
N GLN A 117 10.50 4.73 -6.92
CA GLN A 117 11.66 5.56 -6.62
C GLN A 117 11.32 7.06 -6.59
N ALA A 118 10.51 7.53 -7.53
CA ALA A 118 10.07 8.92 -7.55
C ALA A 118 9.28 9.29 -6.27
N VAL A 119 8.37 8.42 -5.82
CA VAL A 119 7.64 8.62 -4.56
C VAL A 119 8.60 8.67 -3.37
N VAL A 120 9.54 7.77 -3.32
CA VAL A 120 10.55 7.71 -2.23
C VAL A 120 11.40 8.97 -2.22
N ALA A 121 11.83 9.46 -3.39
CA ALA A 121 12.59 10.70 -3.53
C ALA A 121 11.77 11.94 -3.15
N GLU A 122 10.48 12.03 -3.59
CA GLU A 122 9.55 13.09 -3.17
C GLU A 122 9.39 13.17 -1.65
N LEU A 123 9.52 12.05 -0.95
CA LEU A 123 9.47 11.96 0.52
C LEU A 123 10.82 12.22 1.20
N GLY A 124 11.85 12.62 0.45
CA GLY A 124 13.18 12.94 0.97
C GLY A 124 13.92 11.75 1.55
N THR A 125 13.72 10.55 0.98
CA THR A 125 14.35 9.31 1.46
C THR A 125 14.84 8.44 0.30
N THR A 126 15.39 7.27 0.61
CA THR A 126 15.86 6.30 -0.40
C THR A 126 15.37 4.88 -0.07
N PRO A 127 15.28 3.97 -1.06
CA PRO A 127 14.93 2.57 -0.83
C PRO A 127 15.83 1.89 0.23
N GLU A 128 17.12 2.21 0.22
CA GLU A 128 18.11 1.64 1.15
C GLU A 128 17.84 2.09 2.58
N LEU A 129 17.56 3.40 2.78
CA LEU A 129 17.25 3.95 4.10
C LEU A 129 15.93 3.37 4.64
N LEU A 130 14.91 3.23 3.80
CA LEU A 130 13.64 2.60 4.16
C LEU A 130 13.84 1.13 4.55
N SER A 131 14.61 0.38 3.77
CA SER A 131 14.90 -1.04 4.04
C SER A 131 15.67 -1.21 5.34
N LYS A 132 16.70 -0.38 5.57
CA LYS A 132 17.51 -0.37 6.80
C LYS A 132 16.65 -0.05 8.03
N ALA A 133 15.93 1.05 7.99
CA ALA A 133 15.08 1.47 9.11
C ALA A 133 13.95 0.46 9.39
N GLY A 134 13.38 -0.12 8.36
CA GLY A 134 12.41 -1.20 8.47
C GLY A 134 13.00 -2.43 9.15
N ALA A 135 14.19 -2.86 8.74
CA ALA A 135 14.91 -3.98 9.35
C ALA A 135 15.18 -3.75 10.85
N GLU A 136 15.63 -2.54 11.22
CA GLU A 136 15.87 -2.15 12.61
C GLU A 136 14.58 -2.13 13.47
N CYS A 137 13.42 -1.96 12.83
CA CYS A 137 12.10 -2.11 13.46
C CYS A 137 11.57 -3.54 13.47
N GLY A 138 12.27 -4.49 12.84
CA GLY A 138 11.86 -5.88 12.71
C GLY A 138 10.89 -6.14 11.56
N PHE A 139 10.77 -5.21 10.60
CA PHE A 139 9.95 -5.40 9.41
C PHE A 139 10.70 -6.27 8.40
N ARG A 140 10.10 -7.38 8.02
CA ARG A 140 10.61 -8.21 6.92
C ARG A 140 10.38 -7.54 5.57
N GLY A 141 9.31 -6.74 5.48
CA GLY A 141 8.85 -6.20 4.23
C GLY A 141 8.12 -7.23 3.37
N GLU A 142 7.20 -6.74 2.56
CA GLU A 142 6.37 -7.55 1.68
C GLU A 142 5.87 -6.70 0.51
N ARG A 143 5.19 -7.30 -0.44
CA ARG A 143 4.43 -6.61 -1.48
C ARG A 143 2.96 -6.63 -1.12
N ARG A 144 2.24 -5.53 -1.38
CA ARG A 144 0.80 -5.40 -1.15
C ARG A 144 0.10 -5.06 -2.46
N ALA A 145 -1.00 -5.75 -2.75
CA ALA A 145 -1.81 -5.46 -3.93
C ALA A 145 -2.30 -4.00 -3.92
N LEU A 146 -2.14 -3.30 -5.05
CA LEU A 146 -2.58 -1.91 -5.21
C LEU A 146 -4.10 -1.79 -5.19
N ARG A 147 -4.80 -2.80 -5.68
CA ARG A 147 -6.27 -2.85 -5.73
C ARG A 147 -6.79 -4.08 -4.99
N VAL A 148 -8.07 -4.08 -4.71
CA VAL A 148 -8.78 -5.20 -4.09
C VAL A 148 -10.15 -5.34 -4.72
N ARG A 149 -10.59 -6.57 -4.92
CA ARG A 149 -11.93 -6.85 -5.41
C ARG A 149 -12.91 -6.78 -4.24
N LEU A 150 -14.06 -6.15 -4.47
CA LEU A 150 -15.20 -6.25 -3.58
C LEU A 150 -15.96 -7.53 -3.94
N ASN A 151 -15.93 -8.51 -3.06
CA ASN A 151 -16.67 -9.74 -3.26
C ASN A 151 -18.07 -9.61 -2.66
N GLU A 152 -19.04 -10.31 -3.25
CA GLU A 152 -20.43 -10.34 -2.79
C GLU A 152 -21.03 -8.94 -2.63
N LEU A 153 -20.70 -8.02 -3.56
CA LEU A 153 -21.19 -6.65 -3.52
C LEU A 153 -22.70 -6.64 -3.72
N SER A 154 -23.40 -6.10 -2.74
CA SER A 154 -24.83 -5.81 -2.78
C SER A 154 -25.08 -4.36 -2.36
N TRP A 155 -26.16 -3.77 -2.86
CA TRP A 155 -26.55 -2.43 -2.45
C TRP A 155 -28.08 -2.25 -2.55
N SER A 156 -28.60 -1.39 -1.70
CA SER A 156 -29.99 -0.90 -1.78
C SER A 156 -30.04 0.59 -1.44
N LEU A 157 -30.99 1.29 -2.02
CA LEU A 157 -31.25 2.71 -1.75
C LEU A 157 -32.70 2.87 -1.31
N GLU A 158 -32.93 3.27 -0.07
CA GLU A 158 -34.25 3.54 0.49
C GLU A 158 -34.32 5.02 0.92
N GLY A 159 -35.05 5.82 0.16
CA GLY A 159 -35.06 7.26 0.35
C GLY A 159 -33.68 7.85 0.14
N THR A 160 -33.06 8.35 1.22
CA THR A 160 -31.70 8.92 1.23
C THR A 160 -30.66 7.98 1.87
N VAL A 161 -31.07 6.77 2.24
CA VAL A 161 -30.18 5.81 2.91
C VAL A 161 -29.65 4.80 1.89
N LEU A 162 -28.35 4.85 1.64
CA LEU A 162 -27.63 3.84 0.85
C LEU A 162 -27.07 2.76 1.78
N THR A 163 -27.51 1.52 1.59
CA THR A 163 -26.95 0.34 2.27
C THR A 163 -26.04 -0.40 1.32
N LEU A 164 -24.82 -0.71 1.78
CA LEU A 164 -23.81 -1.47 1.04
C LEU A 164 -23.40 -2.71 1.81
N GLY A 165 -23.46 -3.87 1.15
CA GLY A 165 -22.92 -5.13 1.66
C GLY A 165 -21.77 -5.59 0.75
N PHE A 166 -20.63 -5.96 1.33
CA PHE A 166 -19.49 -6.52 0.58
C PHE A 166 -18.53 -7.26 1.52
N TRP A 167 -17.79 -8.18 0.94
CA TRP A 167 -16.69 -8.83 1.65
C TRP A 167 -15.33 -8.29 1.17
N LEU A 168 -14.42 -8.08 2.10
CA LEU A 168 -13.05 -7.66 1.86
C LEU A 168 -12.05 -8.66 2.45
N PRO A 169 -10.94 -8.93 1.76
CA PRO A 169 -9.87 -9.73 2.33
C PRO A 169 -9.22 -9.04 3.55
N PRO A 170 -8.64 -9.81 4.48
CA PRO A 170 -7.93 -9.26 5.63
C PRO A 170 -6.89 -8.21 5.22
N GLY A 171 -6.78 -7.15 6.03
CA GLY A 171 -5.88 -6.03 5.77
C GLY A 171 -6.42 -4.96 4.81
N SER A 172 -7.63 -5.15 4.25
CA SER A 172 -8.32 -4.11 3.47
C SER A 172 -9.23 -3.26 4.38
N TYR A 173 -9.56 -2.06 3.93
CA TYR A 173 -10.25 -1.06 4.75
C TYR A 173 -11.60 -0.67 4.14
N ALA A 174 -12.69 -1.01 4.81
CA ALA A 174 -14.04 -0.62 4.38
C ALA A 174 -14.20 0.90 4.32
N THR A 175 -13.52 1.66 5.18
CA THR A 175 -13.49 3.12 5.14
C THR A 175 -12.91 3.67 3.84
N SER A 176 -11.95 2.97 3.22
CA SER A 176 -11.42 3.35 1.90
C SER A 176 -12.45 3.11 0.79
N VAL A 177 -13.23 2.03 0.87
CA VAL A 177 -14.33 1.76 -0.07
C VAL A 177 -15.41 2.82 0.05
N LEU A 178 -15.85 3.12 1.28
CA LEU A 178 -16.88 4.14 1.54
C LEU A 178 -16.45 5.52 1.05
N ARG A 179 -15.17 5.88 1.18
CA ARG A 179 -14.64 7.15 0.67
C ARG A 179 -14.77 7.26 -0.85
N GLU A 180 -14.53 6.17 -1.60
CA GLU A 180 -14.70 6.16 -3.05
C GLU A 180 -16.18 6.30 -3.47
N VAL A 181 -17.10 5.76 -2.68
CA VAL A 181 -18.55 5.87 -2.93
C VAL A 181 -19.08 7.27 -2.59
N VAL A 182 -18.73 7.77 -1.42
CA VAL A 182 -19.26 9.05 -0.89
C VAL A 182 -18.59 10.24 -1.55
N LYS A 183 -17.35 10.08 -2.04
CA LYS A 183 -16.52 11.14 -2.66
C LYS A 183 -16.52 12.46 -1.86
N LYS A 184 -16.54 12.38 -0.53
CA LYS A 184 -16.30 13.56 0.29
C LYS A 184 -14.86 14.01 0.05
N SER A 185 -14.71 15.19 -0.55
CA SER A 185 -13.48 15.97 -0.46
C SER A 185 -13.28 16.36 1.02
N ASP A 186 -12.14 16.03 1.57
CA ASP A 186 -11.68 16.55 2.87
C ASP A 186 -11.41 18.05 2.75
#